data_c59f7bc6a187ccbce48a154c3ee0439c
#
_entry.id   c59f7bc6a187ccbce48a154c3ee0439c
#
_cell.length_a   1.000
_cell.length_b   1.000
_cell.length_c   1.000
_cell.angle_alpha   90.00
_cell.angle_beta   90.00
_cell.angle_gamma   90.00
#
_symmetry.space_group_name_H-M   'P 1'
#
loop_
_entity.id
_entity.type
_entity.pdbx_description
1 polymer ?
#
loop_
_entity_poly.entity_id
_entity_poly.type
_entity_poly.pdbx_seq_one_letter_code
_entity_poly.pdbx_strand_id
1 'polypeptide(L)'
;MSLTWIDGREVAKKWKENAAQRARALTEKGVTPHLAVIVAGDNPASQVYVRNKENACLRAGIRSTILRLPENCTQEELENAVAALNADQSVHGILVQLPLPKGLDEARVLALIDPEKDVDGFHAMNTGKLMSGQPGFVPCTPLGVMKLLEDYNIPTRGRHAVVIGRSNIVGKPMAMLLLAADATVTVCHSKTENLADITRQADILVAAVGKANFVTGDMIKPGATVIDVGINRVDGALVGDVNAEEAAQKAAYLTPVPGGVGQMTIAMLLSNTLDAAERHGR
;
A
#
# COMPACT_ATOMS: atom_id res chain seq x y z
N MET A 1 -17.52 -17.57 17.80
CA MET A 1 -16.07 -17.22 17.92
C MET A 1 -16.00 -15.75 18.30
N SER A 2 -15.05 -15.37 19.16
CA SER A 2 -14.85 -13.95 19.48
C SER A 2 -14.11 -13.30 18.32
N LEU A 3 -14.62 -12.14 17.85
CA LEU A 3 -13.93 -11.32 16.84
C LEU A 3 -12.68 -10.66 17.44
N THR A 4 -11.58 -10.68 16.69
CA THR A 4 -10.38 -9.91 16.96
C THR A 4 -10.24 -8.80 15.92
N TRP A 5 -10.24 -7.54 16.37
CA TRP A 5 -9.94 -6.42 15.49
C TRP A 5 -8.43 -6.33 15.23
N ILE A 6 -8.04 -6.26 13.96
CA ILE A 6 -6.66 -6.05 13.55
C ILE A 6 -6.36 -4.55 13.58
N ASP A 7 -5.83 -4.05 14.69
CA ASP A 7 -5.50 -2.62 14.83
C ASP A 7 -4.22 -2.26 14.08
N GLY A 8 -4.39 -1.70 12.89
CA GLY A 8 -3.27 -1.26 12.07
C GLY A 8 -2.51 -0.06 12.64
N ARG A 9 -3.09 0.69 13.58
CA ARG A 9 -2.40 1.82 14.23
C ARG A 9 -1.28 1.34 15.12
N GLU A 10 -1.54 0.30 15.93
CA GLU A 10 -0.54 -0.28 16.83
C GLU A 10 0.61 -0.92 16.06
N VAL A 11 0.28 -1.69 15.00
CA VAL A 11 1.32 -2.30 14.16
C VAL A 11 2.13 -1.23 13.42
N ALA A 12 1.45 -0.24 12.80
CA ALA A 12 2.12 0.85 12.12
C ALA A 12 3.00 1.70 13.06
N LYS A 13 2.64 1.84 14.34
CA LYS A 13 3.47 2.52 15.33
C LYS A 13 4.80 1.81 15.51
N LYS A 14 4.80 0.49 15.71
CA LYS A 14 6.03 -0.32 15.81
C LYS A 14 6.94 -0.15 14.59
N TRP A 15 6.36 -0.18 13.38
CA TRP A 15 7.10 -0.01 12.13
C TRP A 15 7.66 1.40 11.96
N LYS A 16 6.92 2.44 12.37
CA LYS A 16 7.40 3.83 12.34
C LYS A 16 8.52 4.08 13.36
N GLU A 17 8.45 3.47 14.53
CA GLU A 17 9.52 3.51 15.54
C GLU A 17 10.79 2.82 15.03
N ASN A 18 10.66 1.65 14.42
CA ASN A 18 11.77 0.98 13.75
C ASN A 18 12.37 1.84 12.61
N ALA A 19 11.52 2.45 11.80
CA ALA A 19 11.96 3.35 10.74
C ALA A 19 12.77 4.54 11.31
N ALA A 20 12.34 5.13 12.42
CA ALA A 20 13.06 6.22 13.05
C ALA A 20 14.45 5.79 13.60
N GLN A 21 14.56 4.57 14.13
CA GLN A 21 15.84 4.01 14.57
C GLN A 21 16.79 3.78 13.37
N ARG A 22 16.30 3.19 12.28
CA ARG A 22 17.07 2.96 11.05
C ARG A 22 17.53 4.28 10.43
N ALA A 23 16.64 5.27 10.32
CA ALA A 23 16.97 6.59 9.78
C ALA A 23 18.10 7.27 10.59
N ARG A 24 18.05 7.19 11.93
CA ARG A 24 19.11 7.71 12.79
C ARG A 24 20.43 7.00 12.54
N ALA A 25 20.43 5.68 12.49
CA ALA A 25 21.64 4.90 12.24
C ALA A 25 22.27 5.18 10.86
N LEU A 26 21.45 5.46 9.83
CA LEU A 26 21.94 5.90 8.52
C LEU A 26 22.55 7.32 8.58
N THR A 27 21.89 8.24 9.27
CA THR A 27 22.36 9.62 9.42
C THR A 27 23.69 9.67 10.16
N GLU A 28 23.88 8.85 11.18
CA GLU A 28 25.16 8.71 11.92
C GLU A 28 26.30 8.19 11.00
N LYS A 29 25.95 7.47 9.93
CA LYS A 29 26.90 7.02 8.90
C LYS A 29 27.05 8.03 7.74
N GLY A 30 26.46 9.22 7.85
CA GLY A 30 26.53 10.26 6.84
C GLY A 30 25.51 10.15 5.70
N VAL A 31 24.55 9.19 5.79
CA VAL A 31 23.48 9.02 4.80
C VAL A 31 22.18 9.56 5.38
N THR A 32 21.69 10.69 4.89
CA THR A 32 20.37 11.21 5.26
C THR A 32 19.30 10.64 4.33
N PRO A 33 18.44 9.71 4.77
CA PRO A 33 17.40 9.16 3.91
C PRO A 33 16.47 10.26 3.39
N HIS A 34 16.12 10.21 2.11
CA HIS A 34 15.37 11.29 1.45
C HIS A 34 14.29 10.73 0.53
N LEU A 35 13.04 11.11 0.81
CA LEU A 35 11.87 10.85 -0.03
C LEU A 35 11.46 12.11 -0.79
N ALA A 36 11.39 12.04 -2.09
CA ALA A 36 10.78 13.06 -2.93
C ALA A 36 9.37 12.65 -3.37
N VAL A 37 8.40 13.52 -3.16
CA VAL A 37 7.00 13.29 -3.53
C VAL A 37 6.59 14.31 -4.58
N ILE A 38 6.13 13.86 -5.73
CA ILE A 38 5.51 14.71 -6.76
C ILE A 38 4.00 14.67 -6.57
N VAL A 39 3.37 15.84 -6.52
CA VAL A 39 1.91 15.98 -6.53
C VAL A 39 1.52 16.98 -7.62
N ALA A 40 0.64 16.54 -8.52
CA ALA A 40 0.07 17.39 -9.55
C ALA A 40 -1.39 17.72 -9.23
N GLY A 41 -1.74 19.01 -9.30
CA GLY A 41 -3.07 19.50 -8.98
C GLY A 41 -3.37 19.63 -7.49
N ASP A 42 -4.59 20.09 -7.21
CA ASP A 42 -5.04 20.49 -5.86
C ASP A 42 -6.13 19.57 -5.30
N ASN A 43 -6.18 18.31 -5.72
CA ASN A 43 -7.15 17.36 -5.19
C ASN A 43 -7.06 17.28 -3.65
N PRO A 44 -8.15 17.61 -2.91
CA PRO A 44 -8.10 17.71 -1.44
C PRO A 44 -7.68 16.40 -0.76
N ALA A 45 -8.08 15.25 -1.30
CA ALA A 45 -7.69 13.95 -0.75
C ALA A 45 -6.17 13.74 -0.92
N SER A 46 -5.62 14.02 -2.10
CA SER A 46 -4.18 13.93 -2.36
C SER A 46 -3.38 14.84 -1.43
N GLN A 47 -3.85 16.07 -1.18
CA GLN A 47 -3.17 17.00 -0.26
C GLN A 47 -3.11 16.47 1.17
N VAL A 48 -4.17 15.84 1.66
CA VAL A 48 -4.19 15.21 2.99
C VAL A 48 -3.20 14.04 3.06
N TYR A 49 -3.17 13.17 2.04
CA TYR A 49 -2.23 12.06 1.98
C TYR A 49 -0.77 12.52 1.93
N VAL A 50 -0.46 13.51 1.10
CA VAL A 50 0.90 14.08 1.00
C VAL A 50 1.34 14.67 2.33
N ARG A 51 0.49 15.46 2.99
CA ARG A 51 0.80 16.02 4.31
C ARG A 51 1.05 14.93 5.37
N ASN A 52 0.26 13.86 5.36
CA ASN A 52 0.44 12.75 6.30
C ASN A 52 1.76 12.01 6.05
N LYS A 53 2.15 11.81 4.79
CA LYS A 53 3.44 11.22 4.39
C LYS A 53 4.61 12.10 4.83
N GLU A 54 4.54 13.41 4.54
CA GLU A 54 5.54 14.39 4.96
C GLU A 54 5.75 14.39 6.47
N ASN A 55 4.66 14.50 7.25
CA ASN A 55 4.71 14.46 8.70
C ASN A 55 5.31 13.14 9.22
N ALA A 56 5.02 12.02 8.57
CA ALA A 56 5.57 10.74 8.96
C ALA A 56 7.09 10.66 8.68
N CYS A 57 7.54 11.17 7.53
CA CYS A 57 8.97 11.29 7.21
C CYS A 57 9.70 12.15 8.23
N LEU A 58 9.20 13.33 8.52
CA LEU A 58 9.81 14.25 9.49
C LEU A 58 9.95 13.62 10.88
N ARG A 59 8.90 12.93 11.36
CA ARG A 59 8.95 12.22 12.65
C ARG A 59 9.93 11.05 12.66
N ALA A 60 10.16 10.43 11.53
CA ALA A 60 11.11 9.33 11.39
C ALA A 60 12.56 9.80 11.13
N GLY A 61 12.81 11.11 10.98
CA GLY A 61 14.14 11.63 10.62
C GLY A 61 14.52 11.39 9.15
N ILE A 62 13.52 11.21 8.28
CA ILE A 62 13.67 11.08 6.83
C ILE A 62 13.44 12.46 6.22
N ARG A 63 14.38 12.95 5.42
CA ARG A 63 14.18 14.17 4.63
C ARG A 63 13.03 13.98 3.65
N SER A 64 12.14 14.96 3.56
CA SER A 64 11.02 14.94 2.61
C SER A 64 11.01 16.19 1.76
N THR A 65 10.92 16.04 0.46
CA THR A 65 10.74 17.13 -0.50
C THR A 65 9.43 16.92 -1.25
N ILE A 66 8.56 17.93 -1.22
CA ILE A 66 7.28 17.89 -1.94
C ILE A 66 7.40 18.81 -3.15
N LEU A 67 7.41 18.24 -4.34
CA LEU A 67 7.35 18.95 -5.60
C LEU A 67 5.89 19.10 -6.05
N ARG A 68 5.41 20.33 -6.08
CA ARG A 68 4.03 20.65 -6.47
C ARG A 68 3.99 21.14 -7.90
N LEU A 69 3.24 20.44 -8.74
CA LEU A 69 2.94 20.86 -10.10
C LEU A 69 1.48 21.33 -10.17
N PRO A 70 1.18 22.35 -10.99
CA PRO A 70 -0.18 22.83 -11.15
C PRO A 70 -1.08 21.78 -11.81
N GLU A 71 -2.41 21.92 -11.67
CA GLU A 71 -3.38 20.98 -12.25
C GLU A 71 -3.29 20.92 -13.78
N ASN A 72 -2.89 21.99 -14.41
CA ASN A 72 -2.73 22.11 -15.86
C ASN A 72 -1.29 21.81 -16.34
N CYS A 73 -0.47 21.19 -15.51
CA CYS A 73 0.88 20.79 -15.93
C CYS A 73 0.81 19.83 -17.12
N THR A 74 1.79 19.94 -18.00
CA THR A 74 1.91 19.04 -19.15
C THR A 74 2.53 17.70 -18.76
N GLN A 75 2.35 16.70 -19.61
CA GLN A 75 3.02 15.42 -19.47
C GLN A 75 4.55 15.57 -19.41
N GLU A 76 5.09 16.44 -20.28
CA GLU A 76 6.52 16.71 -20.36
C GLU A 76 7.07 17.34 -19.07
N GLU A 77 6.35 18.32 -18.49
CA GLU A 77 6.76 18.95 -17.23
C GLU A 77 6.82 17.91 -16.08
N LEU A 78 5.84 17.02 -16.02
CA LEU A 78 5.81 15.95 -15.02
C LEU A 78 6.95 14.94 -15.24
N GLU A 79 7.20 14.55 -16.48
CA GLU A 79 8.30 13.64 -16.85
C GLU A 79 9.67 14.24 -16.55
N ASN A 80 9.86 15.53 -16.85
CA ASN A 80 11.08 16.27 -16.54
C ASN A 80 11.31 16.35 -15.02
N ALA A 81 10.25 16.51 -14.24
CA ALA A 81 10.33 16.48 -12.79
C ALA A 81 10.80 15.12 -12.27
N VAL A 82 10.28 14.01 -12.82
CA VAL A 82 10.75 12.66 -12.48
C VAL A 82 12.21 12.46 -12.89
N ALA A 83 12.58 12.89 -14.10
CA ALA A 83 13.96 12.76 -14.59
C ALA A 83 14.96 13.52 -13.72
N ALA A 84 14.62 14.72 -13.27
CA ALA A 84 15.45 15.51 -12.36
C ALA A 84 15.66 14.80 -11.02
N LEU A 85 14.60 14.20 -10.44
CA LEU A 85 14.70 13.44 -9.20
C LEU A 85 15.45 12.12 -9.36
N ASN A 86 15.34 11.46 -10.51
CA ASN A 86 16.16 10.28 -10.82
C ASN A 86 17.67 10.62 -10.84
N ALA A 87 18.02 11.79 -11.39
CA ALA A 87 19.42 12.24 -11.48
C ALA A 87 19.99 12.73 -10.14
N ASP A 88 19.14 13.15 -9.21
CA ASP A 88 19.58 13.65 -7.90
C ASP A 88 20.00 12.50 -6.99
N GLN A 89 21.32 12.39 -6.76
CA GLN A 89 21.93 11.34 -5.91
C GLN A 89 21.55 11.50 -4.43
N SER A 90 21.07 12.65 -4.00
CA SER A 90 20.59 12.86 -2.63
C SER A 90 19.16 12.31 -2.40
N VAL A 91 18.43 11.99 -3.47
CA VAL A 91 17.08 11.41 -3.43
C VAL A 91 17.16 9.90 -3.48
N HIS A 92 16.68 9.23 -2.45
CA HIS A 92 16.69 7.78 -2.33
C HIS A 92 15.35 7.14 -2.75
N GLY A 93 14.24 7.84 -2.53
CA GLY A 93 12.92 7.38 -2.93
C GLY A 93 12.13 8.44 -3.68
N ILE A 94 11.40 8.03 -4.71
CA ILE A 94 10.51 8.87 -5.49
C ILE A 94 9.09 8.30 -5.40
N LEU A 95 8.13 9.18 -5.17
CA LEU A 95 6.71 8.85 -5.16
C LEU A 95 5.95 9.87 -6.00
N VAL A 96 5.15 9.40 -6.94
CA VAL A 96 4.17 10.22 -7.65
C VAL A 96 2.79 9.99 -7.05
N GLN A 97 2.21 11.02 -6.46
CA GLN A 97 0.92 10.91 -5.79
C GLN A 97 -0.21 10.74 -6.79
N LEU A 98 -0.86 9.58 -6.77
CA LEU A 98 -2.04 9.28 -7.58
C LEU A 98 -3.34 9.70 -6.85
N PRO A 99 -4.43 9.97 -7.61
CA PRO A 99 -4.50 10.00 -9.06
C PRO A 99 -3.89 11.29 -9.64
N LEU A 100 -3.41 11.22 -10.87
CA LEU A 100 -2.97 12.39 -11.63
C LEU A 100 -4.16 13.17 -12.19
N PRO A 101 -4.00 14.47 -12.55
CA PRO A 101 -4.97 15.23 -13.32
C PRO A 101 -5.34 14.53 -14.63
N LYS A 102 -6.58 14.75 -15.07
CA LYS A 102 -7.08 14.16 -16.32
C LYS A 102 -6.21 14.57 -17.52
N GLY A 103 -5.90 13.61 -18.38
CA GLY A 103 -5.10 13.82 -19.58
C GLY A 103 -3.62 13.49 -19.43
N LEU A 104 -3.14 13.26 -18.21
CA LEU A 104 -1.80 12.74 -17.96
C LEU A 104 -1.79 11.20 -17.97
N ASP A 105 -0.73 10.63 -18.54
CA ASP A 105 -0.51 9.18 -18.60
C ASP A 105 0.24 8.70 -17.36
N GLU A 106 -0.51 8.18 -16.39
CA GLU A 106 0.05 7.65 -15.13
C GLU A 106 1.04 6.50 -15.39
N ALA A 107 0.72 5.59 -16.32
CA ALA A 107 1.56 4.43 -16.57
C ALA A 107 2.93 4.85 -17.14
N ARG A 108 2.93 5.84 -18.03
CA ARG A 108 4.15 6.39 -18.60
C ARG A 108 5.02 7.08 -17.55
N VAL A 109 4.40 7.85 -16.64
CA VAL A 109 5.11 8.53 -15.56
C VAL A 109 5.74 7.52 -14.59
N LEU A 110 4.97 6.52 -14.15
CA LEU A 110 5.46 5.48 -13.24
C LEU A 110 6.60 4.65 -13.85
N ALA A 111 6.57 4.43 -15.17
CA ALA A 111 7.63 3.72 -15.89
C ALA A 111 8.94 4.53 -16.03
N LEU A 112 8.93 5.83 -15.80
CA LEU A 112 10.12 6.69 -15.83
C LEU A 112 10.86 6.76 -14.50
N ILE A 113 10.23 6.39 -13.40
CA ILE A 113 10.88 6.36 -12.09
C ILE A 113 12.00 5.31 -12.13
N ASP A 114 13.20 5.65 -11.63
CA ASP A 114 14.26 4.66 -11.48
C ASP A 114 13.76 3.51 -10.58
N PRO A 115 13.79 2.25 -11.03
CA PRO A 115 13.35 1.10 -10.23
C PRO A 115 13.99 1.01 -8.84
N GLU A 116 15.21 1.51 -8.67
CA GLU A 116 15.89 1.52 -7.38
C GLU A 116 15.46 2.69 -6.47
N LYS A 117 14.69 3.65 -7.02
CA LYS A 117 14.05 4.75 -6.29
C LYS A 117 12.52 4.64 -6.22
N ASP A 118 11.92 3.63 -6.87
CA ASP A 118 10.48 3.37 -6.89
C ASP A 118 10.00 2.78 -5.55
N VAL A 119 9.94 3.60 -4.53
CA VAL A 119 9.59 3.16 -3.16
C VAL A 119 8.11 2.82 -2.97
N ASP A 120 7.24 3.16 -3.93
CA ASP A 120 5.86 2.67 -3.99
C ASP A 120 5.75 1.27 -4.60
N GLY A 121 6.79 0.80 -5.31
CA GLY A 121 6.87 -0.53 -5.91
C GLY A 121 5.95 -0.73 -7.13
N PHE A 122 5.62 0.34 -7.87
CA PHE A 122 4.69 0.28 -9.01
C PHE A 122 5.38 0.10 -10.36
N HIS A 123 6.69 0.31 -10.44
CA HIS A 123 7.45 0.14 -11.66
C HIS A 123 7.41 -1.33 -12.13
N ALA A 124 7.28 -1.53 -13.44
CA ALA A 124 7.17 -2.88 -14.04
C ALA A 124 8.34 -3.81 -13.67
N MET A 125 9.55 -3.27 -13.49
CA MET A 125 10.71 -4.03 -13.03
C MET A 125 10.49 -4.59 -11.61
N ASN A 126 10.00 -3.78 -10.67
CA ASN A 126 9.71 -4.21 -9.30
C ASN A 126 8.54 -5.20 -9.27
N THR A 127 7.51 -4.98 -10.09
CA THR A 127 6.41 -5.95 -10.27
C THR A 127 6.93 -7.29 -10.80
N GLY A 128 7.84 -7.28 -11.78
CA GLY A 128 8.49 -8.48 -12.30
C GLY A 128 9.35 -9.20 -11.26
N LYS A 129 10.13 -8.45 -10.49
CA LYS A 129 10.90 -8.98 -9.35
C LYS A 129 10.00 -9.64 -8.31
N LEU A 130 8.87 -9.00 -7.92
CA LEU A 130 7.90 -9.58 -7.01
C LEU A 130 7.33 -10.91 -7.55
N MET A 131 6.94 -10.96 -8.81
CA MET A 131 6.38 -12.16 -9.43
C MET A 131 7.40 -13.31 -9.51
N SER A 132 8.68 -13.01 -9.71
CA SER A 132 9.76 -13.99 -9.85
C SER A 132 10.49 -14.31 -8.53
N GLY A 133 10.02 -13.75 -7.40
CA GLY A 133 10.66 -13.95 -6.10
C GLY A 133 12.03 -13.27 -5.97
N GLN A 134 12.32 -12.27 -6.81
CA GLN A 134 13.56 -11.51 -6.77
C GLN A 134 13.46 -10.33 -5.79
N PRO A 135 14.56 -9.90 -5.16
CA PRO A 135 14.57 -8.72 -4.31
C PRO A 135 14.20 -7.46 -5.09
N GLY A 136 13.22 -6.71 -4.62
CA GLY A 136 12.74 -5.47 -5.21
C GLY A 136 11.86 -4.70 -4.23
N PHE A 137 11.37 -3.53 -4.65
CA PHE A 137 10.35 -2.83 -3.87
C PHE A 137 8.98 -3.46 -4.08
N VAL A 138 8.27 -3.61 -2.99
CA VAL A 138 6.92 -4.18 -2.96
C VAL A 138 5.92 -3.05 -2.71
N PRO A 139 4.78 -3.02 -3.40
CA PRO A 139 3.74 -2.02 -3.15
C PRO A 139 3.37 -1.91 -1.68
N CYS A 140 3.40 -0.67 -1.16
CA CYS A 140 3.32 -0.40 0.27
C CYS A 140 2.06 -0.97 0.95
N THR A 141 0.90 -0.87 0.29
CA THR A 141 -0.37 -1.36 0.87
C THR A 141 -0.41 -2.88 0.97
N PRO A 142 -0.12 -3.67 -0.06
CA PRO A 142 -0.01 -5.12 0.04
C PRO A 142 1.06 -5.59 1.04
N LEU A 143 2.23 -4.93 1.05
CA LEU A 143 3.27 -5.23 2.04
C LEU A 143 2.75 -5.00 3.47
N GLY A 144 2.03 -3.90 3.68
CA GLY A 144 1.40 -3.59 4.96
C GLY A 144 0.39 -4.65 5.41
N VAL A 145 -0.39 -5.21 4.49
CA VAL A 145 -1.30 -6.33 4.78
C VAL A 145 -0.54 -7.55 5.26
N MET A 146 0.56 -7.92 4.58
CA MET A 146 1.38 -9.05 5.02
C MET A 146 1.94 -8.83 6.43
N LYS A 147 2.35 -7.59 6.75
CA LYS A 147 2.85 -7.26 8.11
C LYS A 147 1.76 -7.28 9.18
N LEU A 148 0.51 -6.98 8.82
CA LEU A 148 -0.63 -7.18 9.72
C LEU A 148 -0.87 -8.67 10.00
N LEU A 149 -0.88 -9.50 8.95
CA LEU A 149 -1.05 -10.95 9.11
C LEU A 149 0.06 -11.56 9.98
N GLU A 150 1.31 -11.12 9.77
CA GLU A 150 2.47 -11.53 10.56
C GLU A 150 2.36 -11.13 12.04
N ASP A 151 2.03 -9.86 12.34
CA ASP A 151 1.95 -9.34 13.72
C ASP A 151 0.83 -10.02 14.53
N TYR A 152 -0.26 -10.39 13.87
CA TYR A 152 -1.38 -11.10 14.48
C TYR A 152 -1.23 -12.63 14.44
N ASN A 153 -0.07 -13.14 13.98
CA ASN A 153 0.21 -14.58 13.83
C ASN A 153 -0.88 -15.34 13.03
N ILE A 154 -1.42 -14.68 12.00
CA ILE A 154 -2.42 -15.28 11.10
C ILE A 154 -1.68 -16.11 10.05
N PRO A 155 -1.84 -17.45 10.05
CA PRO A 155 -1.11 -18.29 9.13
C PRO A 155 -1.63 -18.13 7.70
N THR A 156 -0.72 -17.96 6.75
CA THR A 156 -1.01 -17.95 5.31
C THR A 156 -0.79 -19.32 4.68
N ARG A 157 0.23 -20.05 5.16
CA ARG A 157 0.64 -21.35 4.62
C ARG A 157 -0.50 -22.35 4.64
N GLY A 158 -0.80 -22.91 3.45
CA GLY A 158 -1.86 -23.91 3.28
C GLY A 158 -3.28 -23.35 3.40
N ARG A 159 -3.44 -22.02 3.47
CA ARG A 159 -4.75 -21.35 3.54
C ARG A 159 -5.24 -20.96 2.16
N HIS A 160 -6.55 -20.96 1.99
CA HIS A 160 -7.18 -20.40 0.80
C HIS A 160 -7.38 -18.90 1.00
N ALA A 161 -6.68 -18.11 0.21
CA ALA A 161 -6.80 -16.67 0.19
C ALA A 161 -7.59 -16.22 -1.05
N VAL A 162 -8.60 -15.39 -0.86
CA VAL A 162 -9.35 -14.77 -1.97
C VAL A 162 -9.10 -13.28 -1.95
N VAL A 163 -8.64 -12.73 -3.07
CA VAL A 163 -8.42 -11.30 -3.27
C VAL A 163 -9.49 -10.76 -4.21
N ILE A 164 -10.34 -9.87 -3.72
CA ILE A 164 -11.33 -9.18 -4.56
C ILE A 164 -10.71 -7.86 -5.03
N GLY A 165 -10.39 -7.78 -6.32
CA GLY A 165 -9.70 -6.68 -6.96
C GLY A 165 -8.45 -7.15 -7.70
N ARG A 166 -8.15 -6.51 -8.85
CA ARG A 166 -7.01 -6.86 -9.70
C ARG A 166 -6.22 -5.65 -10.19
N SER A 167 -6.19 -4.59 -9.39
CA SER A 167 -5.38 -3.42 -9.70
C SER A 167 -3.89 -3.75 -9.69
N ASN A 168 -3.10 -3.01 -10.45
CA ASN A 168 -1.63 -3.19 -10.47
C ASN A 168 -0.99 -2.75 -9.15
N ILE A 169 -1.66 -1.86 -8.41
CA ILE A 169 -1.10 -1.27 -7.18
C ILE A 169 -1.48 -2.02 -5.90
N VAL A 170 -2.55 -2.85 -5.92
CA VAL A 170 -3.01 -3.61 -4.74
C VAL A 170 -3.32 -5.06 -5.08
N GLY A 171 -4.33 -5.33 -5.92
CA GLY A 171 -4.89 -6.68 -6.06
C GLY A 171 -3.89 -7.71 -6.59
N LYS A 172 -3.19 -7.40 -7.68
CA LYS A 172 -2.18 -8.30 -8.26
C LYS A 172 -0.99 -8.50 -7.32
N PRO A 173 -0.33 -7.44 -6.78
CA PRO A 173 0.77 -7.64 -5.85
C PRO A 173 0.34 -8.35 -4.57
N MET A 174 -0.87 -8.12 -4.06
CA MET A 174 -1.40 -8.85 -2.90
C MET A 174 -1.50 -10.35 -3.18
N ALA A 175 -2.01 -10.73 -4.34
CA ALA A 175 -2.09 -12.13 -4.75
C ALA A 175 -0.69 -12.78 -4.83
N MET A 176 0.31 -12.07 -5.36
CA MET A 176 1.67 -12.58 -5.45
C MET A 176 2.32 -12.74 -4.08
N LEU A 177 2.11 -11.80 -3.16
CA LEU A 177 2.62 -11.91 -1.79
C LEU A 177 2.01 -13.08 -1.02
N LEU A 178 0.70 -13.26 -1.13
CA LEU A 178 0.01 -14.40 -0.50
C LEU A 178 0.48 -15.73 -1.10
N LEU A 179 0.67 -15.80 -2.43
CA LEU A 179 1.22 -16.98 -3.09
C LEU A 179 2.64 -17.28 -2.62
N ALA A 180 3.50 -16.26 -2.53
CA ALA A 180 4.86 -16.39 -2.01
C ALA A 180 4.91 -16.79 -0.53
N ALA A 181 3.83 -16.55 0.21
CA ALA A 181 3.64 -16.99 1.60
C ALA A 181 2.89 -18.30 1.73
N ASP A 182 2.98 -19.17 0.71
CA ASP A 182 2.43 -20.54 0.67
C ASP A 182 0.89 -20.62 0.76
N ALA A 183 0.16 -19.55 0.43
CA ALA A 183 -1.30 -19.62 0.33
C ALA A 183 -1.75 -20.12 -1.06
N THR A 184 -2.90 -20.79 -1.11
CA THR A 184 -3.63 -21.00 -2.37
C THR A 184 -4.44 -19.76 -2.66
N VAL A 185 -4.23 -19.11 -3.82
CA VAL A 185 -4.80 -17.79 -4.09
C VAL A 185 -5.81 -17.81 -5.21
N THR A 186 -6.99 -17.25 -4.97
CA THR A 186 -7.99 -16.95 -5.99
C THR A 186 -8.14 -15.44 -6.13
N VAL A 187 -8.09 -14.92 -7.36
CA VAL A 187 -8.30 -13.49 -7.65
C VAL A 187 -9.67 -13.31 -8.29
N CYS A 188 -10.52 -12.52 -7.65
CA CYS A 188 -11.84 -12.16 -8.13
C CYS A 188 -11.90 -10.71 -8.62
N HIS A 189 -12.80 -10.42 -9.54
CA HIS A 189 -12.94 -9.09 -10.13
C HIS A 189 -14.37 -8.86 -10.66
N SER A 190 -14.64 -7.71 -11.25
CA SER A 190 -15.98 -7.32 -11.74
C SER A 190 -16.60 -8.22 -12.84
N LYS A 191 -15.86 -9.20 -13.34
CA LYS A 191 -16.32 -10.20 -14.32
C LYS A 191 -16.39 -11.61 -13.73
N THR A 192 -16.12 -11.75 -12.44
CA THR A 192 -16.22 -13.03 -11.74
C THR A 192 -17.69 -13.38 -11.52
N GLU A 193 -18.09 -14.53 -12.03
CA GLU A 193 -19.41 -15.09 -11.80
C GLU A 193 -19.47 -15.78 -10.40
N ASN A 194 -20.64 -15.81 -9.80
CA ASN A 194 -20.87 -16.44 -8.50
C ASN A 194 -19.86 -16.02 -7.41
N LEU A 195 -19.56 -14.72 -7.36
CA LEU A 195 -18.52 -14.17 -6.49
C LEU A 195 -18.68 -14.61 -5.02
N ALA A 196 -19.91 -14.57 -4.48
CA ALA A 196 -20.17 -14.96 -3.10
C ALA A 196 -19.83 -16.44 -2.81
N ASP A 197 -20.01 -17.34 -3.77
CA ASP A 197 -19.66 -18.75 -3.60
C ASP A 197 -18.15 -18.98 -3.51
N ILE A 198 -17.38 -18.15 -4.21
CA ILE A 198 -15.92 -18.19 -4.16
C ILE A 198 -15.42 -17.59 -2.85
N THR A 199 -15.94 -16.41 -2.48
CA THR A 199 -15.46 -15.70 -1.29
C THR A 199 -15.80 -16.44 0.01
N ARG A 200 -16.93 -17.14 0.08
CA ARG A 200 -17.27 -18.01 1.23
C ARG A 200 -16.31 -19.18 1.46
N GLN A 201 -15.41 -19.47 0.54
CA GLN A 201 -14.39 -20.51 0.73
C GLN A 201 -13.09 -19.97 1.33
N ALA A 202 -12.95 -18.64 1.42
CA ALA A 202 -11.73 -17.99 1.84
C ALA A 202 -11.45 -18.14 3.34
N ASP A 203 -10.28 -18.64 3.70
CA ASP A 203 -9.74 -18.52 5.05
C ASP A 203 -9.23 -17.08 5.30
N ILE A 204 -8.70 -16.45 4.24
CA ILE A 204 -8.27 -15.04 4.22
C ILE A 204 -8.97 -14.35 3.06
N LEU A 205 -9.81 -13.37 3.34
CA LEU A 205 -10.51 -12.56 2.35
C LEU A 205 -9.91 -11.15 2.34
N VAL A 206 -9.39 -10.71 1.20
CA VAL A 206 -8.87 -9.35 1.00
C VAL A 206 -9.79 -8.60 0.06
N ALA A 207 -10.41 -7.53 0.55
CA ALA A 207 -11.29 -6.66 -0.23
C ALA A 207 -10.53 -5.39 -0.69
N ALA A 208 -10.38 -5.20 -2.01
CA ALA A 208 -9.68 -4.08 -2.63
C ALA A 208 -10.36 -3.64 -3.93
N VAL A 209 -11.66 -3.27 -3.82
CA VAL A 209 -12.51 -2.92 -4.96
C VAL A 209 -12.83 -1.42 -5.06
N GLY A 210 -12.60 -0.66 -3.98
CA GLY A 210 -12.91 0.78 -3.92
C GLY A 210 -14.42 1.06 -3.99
N LYS A 211 -15.24 0.20 -3.37
CA LYS A 211 -16.69 0.37 -3.29
C LYS A 211 -17.15 0.13 -1.85
N ALA A 212 -17.74 1.15 -1.25
CA ALA A 212 -18.23 1.10 0.12
C ALA A 212 -19.19 -0.07 0.36
N ASN A 213 -18.95 -0.83 1.44
CA ASN A 213 -19.80 -1.93 1.91
C ASN A 213 -20.14 -2.99 0.84
N PHE A 214 -19.23 -3.18 -0.13
CA PHE A 214 -19.42 -4.13 -1.23
C PHE A 214 -19.45 -5.60 -0.74
N VAL A 215 -18.59 -5.93 0.22
CA VAL A 215 -18.49 -7.28 0.81
C VAL A 215 -19.46 -7.36 1.98
N THR A 216 -20.48 -8.19 1.84
CA THR A 216 -21.51 -8.44 2.83
C THR A 216 -21.24 -9.71 3.66
N GLY A 217 -21.93 -9.90 4.76
CA GLY A 217 -21.72 -11.04 5.67
C GLY A 217 -21.95 -12.40 5.03
N ASP A 218 -22.84 -12.49 4.04
CA ASP A 218 -23.11 -13.72 3.29
C ASP A 218 -21.99 -14.12 2.33
N MET A 219 -21.05 -13.21 2.04
CA MET A 219 -19.84 -13.43 1.26
C MET A 219 -18.66 -13.94 2.12
N ILE A 220 -18.81 -14.02 3.43
CA ILE A 220 -17.72 -14.32 4.37
C ILE A 220 -17.88 -15.71 4.97
N LYS A 221 -16.81 -16.53 4.90
CA LYS A 221 -16.71 -17.80 5.60
C LYS A 221 -16.71 -17.57 7.10
N PRO A 222 -17.51 -18.27 7.88
CA PRO A 222 -17.43 -18.24 9.35
C PRO A 222 -16.01 -18.54 9.85
N GLY A 223 -15.46 -17.65 10.67
CA GLY A 223 -14.09 -17.78 11.19
C GLY A 223 -12.97 -17.29 10.27
N ALA A 224 -13.29 -16.68 9.12
CA ALA A 224 -12.30 -16.11 8.21
C ALA A 224 -11.57 -14.91 8.79
N THR A 225 -10.38 -14.65 8.27
CA THR A 225 -9.69 -13.37 8.39
C THR A 225 -10.14 -12.46 7.25
N VAL A 226 -10.65 -11.26 7.57
CA VAL A 226 -11.12 -10.29 6.59
C VAL A 226 -10.24 -9.05 6.64
N ILE A 227 -9.60 -8.75 5.52
CA ILE A 227 -8.73 -7.59 5.34
C ILE A 227 -9.42 -6.61 4.41
N ASP A 228 -9.85 -5.50 4.96
CA ASP A 228 -10.48 -4.41 4.21
C ASP A 228 -9.41 -3.37 3.83
N VAL A 229 -9.11 -3.28 2.53
CA VAL A 229 -8.16 -2.31 1.99
C VAL A 229 -8.87 -1.03 1.53
N GLY A 230 -10.20 -1.09 1.40
CA GLY A 230 -11.01 0.01 0.89
C GLY A 230 -10.95 1.26 1.77
N ILE A 231 -10.91 2.40 1.12
CA ILE A 231 -11.09 3.72 1.78
C ILE A 231 -12.04 4.51 0.91
N ASN A 232 -13.29 4.55 1.32
CA ASN A 232 -14.35 5.26 0.63
C ASN A 232 -14.86 6.40 1.53
N ARG A 233 -15.35 7.46 0.94
CA ARG A 233 -15.99 8.55 1.68
C ARG A 233 -17.48 8.55 1.39
N VAL A 234 -18.27 8.27 2.42
CA VAL A 234 -19.74 8.28 2.36
C VAL A 234 -20.24 9.24 3.43
N ASP A 235 -21.00 10.24 3.06
CA ASP A 235 -21.59 11.26 3.96
C ASP A 235 -20.53 11.88 4.91
N GLY A 236 -19.33 12.11 4.40
CA GLY A 236 -18.20 12.67 5.17
C GLY A 236 -17.42 11.67 6.02
N ALA A 237 -17.97 10.48 6.27
CA ALA A 237 -17.31 9.40 7.01
C ALA A 237 -16.41 8.55 6.10
N LEU A 238 -15.35 7.97 6.68
CA LEU A 238 -14.53 6.96 6.00
C LEU A 238 -15.11 5.58 6.27
N VAL A 239 -15.39 4.83 5.20
CA VAL A 239 -15.89 3.46 5.25
C VAL A 239 -15.05 2.57 4.32
N GLY A 240 -14.98 1.29 4.65
CA GLY A 240 -14.27 0.32 3.86
C GLY A 240 -15.07 -0.27 2.69
N ASP A 241 -14.48 -1.25 2.04
CA ASP A 241 -15.13 -2.08 1.03
C ASP A 241 -16.01 -3.17 1.67
N VAL A 242 -15.83 -3.43 2.97
CA VAL A 242 -16.51 -4.47 3.73
C VAL A 242 -17.60 -3.84 4.61
N ASN A 243 -18.79 -4.42 4.63
CA ASN A 243 -19.80 -4.12 5.63
C ASN A 243 -19.32 -4.65 6.99
N ALA A 244 -18.75 -3.75 7.80
CA ALA A 244 -18.07 -4.12 9.04
C ALA A 244 -19.01 -4.75 10.08
N GLU A 245 -20.29 -4.33 10.14
CA GLU A 245 -21.28 -4.86 11.08
C GLU A 245 -21.61 -6.32 10.76
N GLU A 246 -21.87 -6.62 9.49
CA GLU A 246 -22.13 -7.98 9.04
C GLU A 246 -20.89 -8.87 9.13
N ALA A 247 -19.72 -8.34 8.74
CA ALA A 247 -18.45 -9.05 8.80
C ALA A 247 -18.08 -9.42 10.24
N ALA A 248 -18.33 -8.54 11.21
CA ALA A 248 -18.05 -8.79 12.62
C ALA A 248 -18.81 -9.99 13.20
N GLN A 249 -19.95 -10.36 12.62
CA GLN A 249 -20.73 -11.53 13.02
C GLN A 249 -20.16 -12.86 12.48
N LYS A 250 -19.27 -12.79 11.50
CA LYS A 250 -18.76 -13.96 10.78
C LYS A 250 -17.23 -14.16 10.94
N ALA A 251 -16.48 -13.09 10.88
CA ALA A 251 -15.01 -13.12 10.87
C ALA A 251 -14.44 -13.48 12.27
N ALA A 252 -13.30 -14.18 12.28
CA ALA A 252 -12.46 -14.28 13.48
C ALA A 252 -11.54 -13.06 13.61
N TYR A 253 -11.07 -12.54 12.49
CA TYR A 253 -10.22 -11.36 12.41
C TYR A 253 -10.77 -10.36 11.38
N LEU A 254 -10.77 -9.07 11.70
CA LEU A 254 -11.26 -8.01 10.81
C LEU A 254 -10.43 -6.74 10.98
N THR A 255 -10.00 -6.14 9.87
CA THR A 255 -9.38 -4.79 9.91
C THR A 255 -10.45 -3.72 9.99
N PRO A 256 -10.33 -2.72 10.88
CA PRO A 256 -11.25 -1.58 10.90
C PRO A 256 -10.93 -0.57 9.79
N VAL A 257 -11.94 0.17 9.33
CA VAL A 257 -11.77 1.35 8.48
C VAL A 257 -12.54 2.52 9.11
N PRO A 258 -11.85 3.60 9.52
CA PRO A 258 -10.41 3.82 9.52
C PRO A 258 -9.67 3.07 10.64
N GLY A 259 -8.35 2.90 10.48
CA GLY A 259 -7.49 2.38 11.54
C GLY A 259 -6.85 1.02 11.26
N GLY A 260 -7.19 0.39 10.14
CA GLY A 260 -6.58 -0.86 9.65
C GLY A 260 -5.44 -0.61 8.64
N VAL A 261 -5.61 -1.17 7.45
CA VAL A 261 -4.60 -1.23 6.38
C VAL A 261 -4.00 0.13 6.01
N GLY A 262 -4.81 1.19 5.93
CA GLY A 262 -4.32 2.52 5.54
C GLY A 262 -3.21 3.09 6.44
N GLN A 263 -3.12 2.65 7.70
CA GLN A 263 -2.04 3.05 8.61
C GLN A 263 -0.71 2.42 8.22
N MET A 264 -0.75 1.20 7.69
CA MET A 264 0.42 0.45 7.28
C MET A 264 1.05 0.97 6.00
N THR A 265 0.26 1.51 5.07
CA THR A 265 0.77 2.05 3.79
C THR A 265 1.88 3.08 4.02
N ILE A 266 1.68 4.02 4.95
CA ILE A 266 2.70 5.03 5.27
C ILE A 266 3.91 4.39 5.97
N ALA A 267 3.69 3.46 6.89
CA ALA A 267 4.78 2.78 7.58
C ALA A 267 5.68 1.99 6.61
N MET A 268 5.08 1.33 5.62
CA MET A 268 5.83 0.59 4.59
C MET A 268 6.54 1.53 3.61
N LEU A 269 5.97 2.68 3.29
CA LEU A 269 6.65 3.72 2.50
C LEU A 269 7.93 4.20 3.18
N LEU A 270 7.89 4.45 4.49
CA LEU A 270 9.11 4.80 5.24
C LEU A 270 10.13 3.66 5.18
N SER A 271 9.70 2.40 5.37
CA SER A 271 10.58 1.24 5.28
C SER A 271 11.23 1.12 3.90
N ASN A 272 10.45 1.19 2.81
CA ASN A 272 10.98 1.13 1.45
C ASN A 272 11.96 2.28 1.16
N THR A 273 11.68 3.49 1.67
CA THR A 273 12.60 4.64 1.52
C THR A 273 13.93 4.39 2.23
N LEU A 274 13.90 3.76 3.40
CA LEU A 274 15.12 3.38 4.13
C LEU A 274 15.87 2.25 3.44
N ASP A 275 15.15 1.25 2.92
CA ASP A 275 15.75 0.17 2.12
C ASP A 275 16.48 0.74 0.89
N ALA A 276 15.89 1.76 0.22
CA ALA A 276 16.54 2.47 -0.87
C ALA A 276 17.82 3.19 -0.40
N ALA A 277 17.75 3.93 0.70
CA ALA A 277 18.90 4.64 1.25
C ALA A 277 20.06 3.69 1.67
N GLU A 278 19.71 2.54 2.25
CA GLU A 278 20.69 1.49 2.63
C GLU A 278 21.39 0.85 1.43
N ARG A 279 20.69 0.74 0.28
CA ARG A 279 21.29 0.21 -0.97
C ARG A 279 22.24 1.21 -1.61
N HIS A 280 21.91 2.51 -1.60
CA HIS A 280 22.74 3.57 -2.18
C HIS A 280 23.99 3.90 -1.33
N GLY A 281 23.98 3.58 -0.06
CA GLY A 281 25.10 3.78 0.86
C GLY A 281 26.15 2.65 0.88
N ARG A 282 25.98 1.66 0.01
CA ARG A 282 26.92 0.56 -0.18
C ARG A 282 27.74 0.79 -1.45
#